data_d3b202d8764c26ad23cd70a350c3ac5c
#
_entry.id   d3b202d8764c26ad23cd70a350c3ac5c
#
_cell.length_a   1.000
_cell.length_b   1.000
_cell.length_c   1.000
_cell.angle_alpha   90.00
_cell.angle_beta   90.00
_cell.angle_gamma   90.00
#
_symmetry.space_group_name_H-M   'P 1'
#
loop_
_entity.id
_entity.type
_entity.pdbx_description
1 polymer ?
#
loop_
_entity_poly.entity_id
_entity_poly.type
_entity_poly.pdbx_seq_one_letter_code
_entity_poly.pdbx_strand_id
1 'polypeptide(L)'
;LLGLPPIPSGNSGGLTINTPRLMVSDGGRVGAENQGTGNAGSTNINARQIFLDRQGSIAASTASGEGGDISLRSQLLLMRSNSTITATASGTGNGGNITIESPIIVGLQNSDIVANAVQGRGGNIQIITNGIFGLAYRPALTPLSDITASSQFGLSGTVAITNPEVDTRSFLVELPQNLVDPSQQISSGCDPSQGNTFTVAGRGGLPENPSSALLGRAVWWDNRDLSG
;
A
#
# COMPACT_ATOMS: atom_id res chain seq x y z
N LEU A 1 -15.31 -41.26 25.67
CA LEU A 1 -15.74 -40.04 25.03
C LEU A 1 -15.88 -38.98 26.11
N LEU A 2 -14.98 -38.04 26.21
CA LEU A 2 -15.12 -36.85 27.03
C LEU A 2 -16.35 -36.10 26.50
N GLY A 3 -17.40 -35.96 27.35
CA GLY A 3 -18.66 -35.26 27.01
C GLY A 3 -18.49 -33.77 26.86
N LEU A 4 -17.56 -33.34 25.97
CA LEU A 4 -17.39 -31.95 25.59
C LEU A 4 -18.61 -31.52 24.76
N PRO A 5 -19.16 -30.33 24.98
CA PRO A 5 -20.23 -29.81 24.14
C PRO A 5 -19.77 -29.80 22.69
N PRO A 6 -20.63 -30.13 21.72
CA PRO A 6 -20.30 -30.17 20.31
C PRO A 6 -19.89 -28.80 19.75
N ILE A 7 -20.28 -27.73 20.44
CA ILE A 7 -19.95 -26.33 20.06
C ILE A 7 -19.27 -25.69 21.27
N PRO A 8 -18.04 -25.15 21.11
CA PRO A 8 -17.37 -24.40 22.16
C PRO A 8 -18.16 -23.16 22.56
N SER A 9 -18.31 -22.91 23.86
CA SER A 9 -19.03 -21.75 24.39
C SER A 9 -18.13 -20.68 25.00
N GLY A 10 -16.84 -20.96 25.12
CA GLY A 10 -15.86 -20.01 25.64
C GLY A 10 -15.41 -18.97 24.61
N ASN A 11 -14.91 -17.84 25.10
CA ASN A 11 -14.27 -16.82 24.24
C ASN A 11 -12.89 -17.29 23.79
N SER A 12 -12.47 -16.86 22.60
CA SER A 12 -11.11 -17.07 22.12
C SER A 12 -10.11 -16.17 22.85
N GLY A 13 -8.89 -16.66 23.04
CA GLY A 13 -7.78 -15.89 23.58
C GLY A 13 -7.23 -14.90 22.55
N GLY A 14 -6.39 -13.95 23.00
CA GLY A 14 -5.70 -13.03 22.11
C GLY A 14 -4.44 -13.64 21.49
N LEU A 15 -4.06 -13.15 20.31
CA LEU A 15 -2.84 -13.50 19.59
C LEU A 15 -1.98 -12.24 19.41
N THR A 16 -0.68 -12.34 19.70
CA THR A 16 0.29 -11.29 19.40
C THR A 16 1.48 -11.86 18.64
N ILE A 17 1.82 -11.25 17.51
CA ILE A 17 2.96 -11.62 16.66
C ILE A 17 3.86 -10.40 16.45
N ASN A 18 5.14 -10.55 16.78
CA ASN A 18 6.18 -9.58 16.47
C ASN A 18 7.24 -10.26 15.61
N THR A 19 7.41 -9.81 14.35
CA THR A 19 8.34 -10.44 13.41
C THR A 19 8.81 -9.43 12.36
N PRO A 20 10.01 -9.55 11.81
CA PRO A 20 10.40 -8.74 10.66
C PRO A 20 9.51 -8.97 9.43
N ARG A 21 9.05 -10.22 9.22
CA ARG A 21 8.23 -10.59 8.06
C ARG A 21 7.21 -11.65 8.46
N LEU A 22 5.96 -11.40 8.11
CA LEU A 22 4.88 -12.38 8.18
C LEU A 22 4.46 -12.74 6.75
N MET A 23 4.42 -14.03 6.46
CA MET A 23 3.84 -14.56 5.23
C MET A 23 2.77 -15.58 5.58
N VAL A 24 1.57 -15.38 5.06
CA VAL A 24 0.45 -16.31 5.19
C VAL A 24 -0.03 -16.64 3.78
N SER A 25 -0.01 -17.91 3.41
CA SER A 25 -0.31 -18.33 2.04
C SER A 25 -1.00 -19.70 1.99
N ASP A 26 -1.51 -20.02 0.79
CA ASP A 26 -2.03 -21.36 0.49
C ASP A 26 -3.17 -21.79 1.44
N GLY A 27 -4.09 -20.87 1.71
CA GLY A 27 -5.20 -21.08 2.63
C GLY A 27 -4.80 -21.04 4.10
N GLY A 28 -3.54 -20.70 4.42
CA GLY A 28 -3.09 -20.53 5.79
C GLY A 28 -3.87 -19.43 6.52
N ARG A 29 -4.08 -19.60 7.83
CA ARG A 29 -4.83 -18.64 8.67
C ARG A 29 -4.04 -18.30 9.91
N VAL A 30 -4.09 -17.04 10.27
CA VAL A 30 -3.49 -16.47 11.48
C VAL A 30 -4.52 -15.63 12.16
N GLY A 31 -4.81 -15.91 13.44
CA GLY A 31 -5.78 -15.11 14.18
C GLY A 31 -6.40 -15.82 15.38
N ALA A 32 -7.38 -15.15 15.97
CA ALA A 32 -8.09 -15.57 17.17
C ALA A 32 -9.59 -15.74 16.90
N GLU A 33 -9.92 -16.63 15.98
CA GLU A 33 -11.30 -16.93 15.58
C GLU A 33 -12.05 -17.72 16.66
N ASN A 34 -13.39 -17.61 16.68
CA ASN A 34 -14.28 -18.41 17.50
C ASN A 34 -15.35 -19.09 16.64
N GLN A 35 -15.32 -20.40 16.58
CA GLN A 35 -16.33 -21.20 15.84
C GLN A 35 -17.57 -21.55 16.66
N GLY A 36 -17.61 -21.14 17.94
CA GLY A 36 -18.71 -21.38 18.85
C GLY A 36 -19.56 -20.14 19.11
N THR A 37 -20.21 -20.12 20.28
CA THR A 37 -21.08 -19.01 20.71
C THR A 37 -20.34 -17.88 21.42
N GLY A 38 -19.06 -18.07 21.74
CA GLY A 38 -18.23 -17.05 22.39
C GLY A 38 -17.71 -15.98 21.43
N ASN A 39 -17.11 -14.96 21.99
CA ASN A 39 -16.48 -13.88 21.23
C ASN A 39 -15.16 -14.33 20.62
N ALA A 40 -14.82 -13.79 19.48
CA ALA A 40 -13.46 -13.90 18.93
C ALA A 40 -12.46 -13.12 19.78
N GLY A 41 -11.20 -13.52 19.73
CA GLY A 41 -10.12 -12.85 20.44
C GLY A 41 -9.48 -11.71 19.63
N SER A 42 -8.67 -10.91 20.30
CA SER A 42 -7.90 -9.87 19.61
C SER A 42 -6.67 -10.46 18.90
N THR A 43 -6.32 -9.90 17.74
CA THR A 43 -5.15 -10.28 16.95
C THR A 43 -4.28 -9.05 16.72
N ASN A 44 -3.08 -9.04 17.31
CA ASN A 44 -2.14 -7.94 17.20
C ASN A 44 -0.89 -8.41 16.45
N ILE A 45 -0.59 -7.79 15.31
CA ILE A 45 0.55 -8.14 14.46
C ILE A 45 1.40 -6.90 14.20
N ASN A 46 2.66 -6.99 14.57
CA ASN A 46 3.68 -5.99 14.29
C ASN A 46 4.77 -6.64 13.43
N ALA A 47 4.83 -6.26 12.15
CA ALA A 47 5.80 -6.82 11.22
C ALA A 47 6.26 -5.74 10.25
N ARG A 48 7.54 -5.73 9.87
CA ARG A 48 7.99 -4.81 8.83
C ARG A 48 7.25 -5.04 7.50
N GLN A 49 7.00 -6.31 7.18
CA GLN A 49 6.29 -6.71 5.96
C GLN A 49 5.26 -7.78 6.27
N ILE A 50 4.06 -7.59 5.76
CA ILE A 50 2.97 -8.57 5.83
C ILE A 50 2.58 -8.94 4.41
N PHE A 51 2.65 -10.23 4.10
CA PHE A 51 2.26 -10.80 2.81
C PHE A 51 1.16 -11.82 3.01
N LEU A 52 0.02 -11.58 2.39
CA LEU A 52 -1.08 -12.56 2.29
C LEU A 52 -1.22 -12.95 0.82
N ASP A 53 -1.18 -14.24 0.55
CA ASP A 53 -1.22 -14.76 -0.82
C ASP A 53 -2.03 -16.06 -0.89
N ARG A 54 -2.63 -16.32 -2.05
CA ARG A 54 -3.35 -17.57 -2.31
C ARG A 54 -4.26 -17.99 -1.14
N GLN A 55 -5.28 -17.16 -0.89
CA GLN A 55 -6.26 -17.37 0.20
C GLN A 55 -5.66 -17.31 1.63
N GLY A 56 -4.48 -16.69 1.78
CA GLY A 56 -3.91 -16.41 3.10
C GLY A 56 -4.81 -15.45 3.88
N SER A 57 -5.00 -15.69 5.18
CA SER A 57 -5.96 -14.92 5.96
C SER A 57 -5.43 -14.50 7.33
N ILE A 58 -5.75 -13.27 7.72
CA ILE A 58 -5.69 -12.82 9.12
C ILE A 58 -7.12 -12.68 9.63
N ALA A 59 -7.49 -13.40 10.69
CA ALA A 59 -8.88 -13.52 11.08
C ALA A 59 -9.09 -13.39 12.60
N ALA A 60 -10.11 -12.60 12.96
CA ALA A 60 -10.67 -12.52 14.31
C ALA A 60 -12.20 -12.61 14.23
N SER A 61 -12.69 -13.60 13.48
CA SER A 61 -14.10 -13.79 13.19
C SER A 61 -14.77 -14.73 14.20
N THR A 62 -16.07 -14.56 14.38
CA THR A 62 -16.88 -15.45 15.23
C THR A 62 -18.09 -15.99 14.49
N ALA A 63 -18.52 -17.19 14.89
CA ALA A 63 -19.74 -17.78 14.38
C ALA A 63 -21.01 -17.14 15.00
N SER A 64 -20.96 -16.66 16.24
CA SER A 64 -22.17 -16.19 16.95
C SER A 64 -21.94 -15.03 17.92
N GLY A 65 -20.76 -14.90 18.52
CA GLY A 65 -20.43 -13.81 19.46
C GLY A 65 -20.00 -12.52 18.76
N GLU A 66 -19.35 -11.65 19.52
CA GLU A 66 -18.73 -10.44 18.97
C GLU A 66 -17.48 -10.79 18.16
N GLY A 67 -17.28 -10.15 17.02
CA GLY A 67 -16.02 -10.21 16.26
C GLY A 67 -14.86 -9.67 17.09
N GLY A 68 -13.68 -10.25 16.93
CA GLY A 68 -12.48 -9.80 17.63
C GLY A 68 -11.80 -8.62 16.90
N ASP A 69 -11.02 -7.86 17.65
CA ASP A 69 -10.28 -6.74 17.07
C ASP A 69 -8.98 -7.19 16.40
N ILE A 70 -8.66 -6.59 15.26
CA ILE A 70 -7.40 -6.79 14.55
C ILE A 70 -6.61 -5.48 14.55
N SER A 71 -5.36 -5.54 14.99
CA SER A 71 -4.42 -4.42 14.92
C SER A 71 -3.18 -4.86 14.14
N LEU A 72 -2.92 -4.21 13.01
CA LEU A 72 -1.77 -4.47 12.15
C LEU A 72 -0.88 -3.24 12.05
N ARG A 73 0.41 -3.42 12.32
CA ARG A 73 1.44 -2.40 12.07
C ARG A 73 2.48 -2.96 11.13
N SER A 74 2.71 -2.27 10.01
CA SER A 74 3.72 -2.68 9.03
C SER A 74 4.26 -1.49 8.24
N GLN A 75 5.33 -1.71 7.48
CA GLN A 75 5.80 -0.77 6.46
C GLN A 75 5.18 -1.08 5.10
N LEU A 76 4.83 -2.35 4.88
CA LEU A 76 4.17 -2.83 3.67
C LEU A 76 3.18 -3.93 4.04
N LEU A 77 1.94 -3.75 3.61
CA LEU A 77 0.91 -4.78 3.59
C LEU A 77 0.58 -5.12 2.13
N LEU A 78 0.88 -6.34 1.71
CA LEU A 78 0.55 -6.86 0.39
C LEU A 78 -0.41 -8.04 0.51
N MET A 79 -1.57 -7.91 -0.12
CA MET A 79 -2.63 -8.92 -0.20
C MET A 79 -2.90 -9.23 -1.67
N ARG A 80 -2.97 -10.51 -2.02
CA ARG A 80 -3.33 -10.92 -3.38
C ARG A 80 -3.96 -12.32 -3.41
N SER A 81 -4.58 -12.65 -4.54
CA SER A 81 -5.10 -14.00 -4.82
C SER A 81 -6.13 -14.46 -3.78
N ASN A 82 -7.23 -13.71 -3.64
CA ASN A 82 -8.34 -13.98 -2.72
C ASN A 82 -7.92 -14.04 -1.23
N SER A 83 -6.96 -13.23 -0.83
CA SER A 83 -6.52 -13.16 0.57
C SER A 83 -7.40 -12.21 1.37
N THR A 84 -7.52 -12.43 2.69
CA THR A 84 -8.46 -11.65 3.50
C THR A 84 -7.89 -11.22 4.84
N ILE A 85 -8.33 -10.03 5.29
CA ILE A 85 -8.25 -9.60 6.69
C ILE A 85 -9.69 -9.47 7.17
N THR A 86 -10.11 -10.29 8.15
CA THR A 86 -11.52 -10.37 8.52
C THR A 86 -11.77 -10.37 10.02
N ALA A 87 -12.69 -9.51 10.46
CA ALA A 87 -13.19 -9.41 11.83
C ALA A 87 -14.73 -9.53 11.85
N THR A 88 -15.27 -10.56 11.20
CA THR A 88 -16.70 -10.72 10.92
C THR A 88 -17.41 -11.44 12.05
N ALA A 89 -18.66 -11.03 12.34
CA ALA A 89 -19.60 -11.75 13.19
C ALA A 89 -20.73 -12.35 12.36
N SER A 90 -20.84 -13.68 12.34
CA SER A 90 -21.84 -14.39 11.52
C SER A 90 -23.21 -14.56 12.21
N GLY A 91 -23.32 -14.32 13.52
CA GLY A 91 -24.54 -14.43 14.30
C GLY A 91 -25.15 -13.08 14.67
N THR A 92 -25.52 -12.96 15.95
CA THR A 92 -26.14 -11.75 16.52
C THR A 92 -25.14 -10.69 16.96
N GLY A 93 -23.86 -11.04 17.05
CA GLY A 93 -22.80 -10.13 17.50
C GLY A 93 -22.43 -9.09 16.46
N ASN A 94 -21.73 -8.07 16.91
CA ASN A 94 -21.18 -7.02 16.03
C ASN A 94 -19.88 -7.47 15.37
N GLY A 95 -19.59 -6.94 14.20
CA GLY A 95 -18.26 -7.08 13.59
C GLY A 95 -17.19 -6.45 14.45
N GLY A 96 -16.00 -7.04 14.47
CA GLY A 96 -14.86 -6.51 15.22
C GLY A 96 -14.23 -5.30 14.54
N ASN A 97 -13.36 -4.60 15.27
CA ASN A 97 -12.66 -3.44 14.71
C ASN A 97 -11.35 -3.86 14.03
N ILE A 98 -11.01 -3.22 12.91
CA ILE A 98 -9.76 -3.43 12.21
C ILE A 98 -9.00 -2.10 12.18
N THR A 99 -7.81 -2.10 12.76
CA THR A 99 -6.89 -0.96 12.70
C THR A 99 -5.64 -1.37 11.93
N ILE A 100 -5.31 -0.63 10.87
CA ILE A 100 -4.13 -0.88 10.04
C ILE A 100 -3.29 0.40 9.96
N GLU A 101 -2.06 0.31 10.42
CA GLU A 101 -1.04 1.35 10.28
C GLU A 101 0.05 0.84 9.35
N SER A 102 0.02 1.26 8.08
CA SER A 102 1.00 0.83 7.07
C SER A 102 1.17 1.91 6.01
N PRO A 103 2.38 2.45 5.80
CA PRO A 103 2.63 3.44 4.76
C PRO A 103 2.16 3.01 3.37
N ILE A 104 2.27 1.72 3.05
CA ILE A 104 1.87 1.18 1.75
C ILE A 104 0.98 -0.03 1.96
N ILE A 105 -0.22 0.03 1.36
CA ILE A 105 -1.18 -1.07 1.34
C ILE A 105 -1.52 -1.41 -0.10
N VAL A 106 -1.40 -2.68 -0.46
CA VAL A 106 -1.71 -3.19 -1.80
C VAL A 106 -2.65 -4.38 -1.67
N GLY A 107 -3.81 -4.31 -2.32
CA GLY A 107 -4.75 -5.44 -2.39
C GLY A 107 -5.15 -5.71 -3.83
N LEU A 108 -4.87 -6.91 -4.31
CA LEU A 108 -5.06 -7.31 -5.69
C LEU A 108 -5.81 -8.64 -5.77
N GLN A 109 -6.48 -8.86 -6.90
CA GLN A 109 -7.07 -10.16 -7.23
C GLN A 109 -8.08 -10.62 -6.16
N ASN A 110 -9.09 -9.78 -5.92
CA ASN A 110 -10.17 -10.06 -4.98
C ASN A 110 -9.65 -10.33 -3.55
N SER A 111 -8.87 -9.39 -3.03
CA SER A 111 -8.33 -9.49 -1.66
C SER A 111 -8.96 -8.41 -0.78
N ASP A 112 -9.58 -8.82 0.33
CA ASP A 112 -10.55 -7.99 1.04
C ASP A 112 -10.16 -7.70 2.49
N ILE A 113 -10.58 -6.53 2.97
CA ILE A 113 -10.56 -6.14 4.39
C ILE A 113 -12.01 -6.02 4.86
N VAL A 114 -12.43 -6.90 5.78
CA VAL A 114 -13.85 -7.12 6.08
C VAL A 114 -14.12 -7.09 7.58
N ALA A 115 -14.99 -6.16 8.00
CA ALA A 115 -15.49 -6.07 9.38
C ALA A 115 -17.03 -6.15 9.40
N ASN A 116 -17.59 -7.13 8.69
CA ASN A 116 -19.01 -7.26 8.50
C ASN A 116 -19.73 -7.94 9.67
N ALA A 117 -21.03 -7.73 9.75
CA ALA A 117 -21.92 -8.46 10.65
C ALA A 117 -23.14 -9.00 9.88
N VAL A 118 -23.85 -9.98 10.49
CA VAL A 118 -25.12 -10.47 9.95
C VAL A 118 -26.29 -9.75 10.64
N GLN A 119 -26.51 -9.95 11.93
CA GLN A 119 -27.60 -9.32 12.66
C GLN A 119 -27.15 -8.11 13.49
N GLY A 120 -25.90 -8.11 13.96
CA GLY A 120 -25.30 -7.02 14.70
C GLY A 120 -24.90 -5.85 13.80
N ARG A 121 -24.19 -4.90 14.37
CA ARG A 121 -23.59 -3.80 13.60
C ARG A 121 -22.31 -4.25 12.91
N GLY A 122 -22.05 -3.73 11.72
CA GLY A 122 -20.72 -3.81 11.13
C GLY A 122 -19.67 -3.17 12.04
N GLY A 123 -18.44 -3.67 12.01
CA GLY A 123 -17.34 -3.14 12.80
C GLY A 123 -16.78 -1.82 12.24
N ASN A 124 -15.74 -1.29 12.88
CA ASN A 124 -15.08 -0.09 12.41
C ASN A 124 -13.72 -0.46 11.79
N ILE A 125 -13.44 0.08 10.62
CA ILE A 125 -12.14 -0.06 9.95
C ILE A 125 -11.46 1.28 9.96
N GLN A 126 -10.28 1.35 10.56
CA GLN A 126 -9.42 2.51 10.56
C GLN A 126 -8.11 2.18 9.88
N ILE A 127 -7.77 2.91 8.82
CA ILE A 127 -6.55 2.73 8.05
C ILE A 127 -5.76 4.04 8.05
N ILE A 128 -4.51 3.96 8.48
CA ILE A 128 -3.54 5.06 8.44
C ILE A 128 -2.47 4.65 7.43
N THR A 129 -2.38 5.36 6.30
CA THR A 129 -1.53 4.98 5.18
C THR A 129 -1.15 6.17 4.31
N ASN A 130 0.01 6.10 3.67
CA ASN A 130 0.41 7.07 2.64
C ASN A 130 -0.19 6.73 1.27
N GLY A 131 -0.51 5.44 1.04
CA GLY A 131 -1.13 5.01 -0.21
C GLY A 131 -1.78 3.65 -0.15
N ILE A 132 -2.97 3.54 -0.76
CA ILE A 132 -3.71 2.30 -0.96
C ILE A 132 -3.81 2.04 -2.46
N PHE A 133 -3.47 0.84 -2.87
CA PHE A 133 -3.52 0.41 -4.26
C PHE A 133 -4.38 -0.84 -4.42
N GLY A 134 -5.32 -0.79 -5.36
CA GLY A 134 -6.17 -1.91 -5.73
C GLY A 134 -7.35 -2.16 -4.79
N LEU A 135 -7.35 -1.69 -3.56
CA LEU A 135 -8.46 -1.75 -2.60
C LEU A 135 -9.32 -0.49 -2.67
N ALA A 136 -10.62 -0.66 -2.54
CA ALA A 136 -11.55 0.46 -2.44
C ALA A 136 -12.66 0.16 -1.42
N TYR A 137 -13.12 1.21 -0.73
CA TYR A 137 -14.33 1.08 0.08
C TYR A 137 -15.54 0.77 -0.80
N ARG A 138 -16.30 -0.25 -0.42
CA ARG A 138 -17.58 -0.58 -1.00
C ARG A 138 -18.58 -0.99 0.08
N PRO A 139 -19.88 -0.68 -0.08
CA PRO A 139 -20.89 -1.02 0.92
C PRO A 139 -21.15 -2.53 1.03
N ALA A 140 -20.69 -3.32 0.07
CA ALA A 140 -20.82 -4.79 0.05
C ALA A 140 -19.62 -5.39 -0.67
N LEU A 141 -19.36 -6.67 -0.41
CA LEU A 141 -18.34 -7.44 -1.11
C LEU A 141 -18.68 -7.59 -2.59
N THR A 142 -17.68 -7.45 -3.44
CA THR A 142 -17.73 -7.60 -4.90
C THR A 142 -16.62 -8.58 -5.36
N PRO A 143 -16.54 -8.93 -6.64
CA PRO A 143 -15.39 -9.68 -7.17
C PRO A 143 -14.08 -8.87 -7.27
N LEU A 144 -14.05 -7.67 -6.73
CA LEU A 144 -12.86 -6.82 -6.67
C LEU A 144 -12.28 -6.83 -5.25
N SER A 145 -11.16 -6.14 -5.05
CA SER A 145 -10.57 -6.00 -3.72
C SER A 145 -11.29 -4.91 -2.93
N ASP A 146 -11.98 -5.30 -1.87
CA ASP A 146 -12.91 -4.45 -1.13
C ASP A 146 -12.45 -4.13 0.29
N ILE A 147 -12.85 -2.96 0.78
CA ILE A 147 -12.84 -2.62 2.20
C ILE A 147 -14.30 -2.43 2.60
N THR A 148 -14.84 -3.27 3.48
CA THR A 148 -16.26 -3.22 3.86
C THR A 148 -16.48 -3.48 5.34
N ALA A 149 -17.42 -2.72 5.93
CA ALA A 149 -17.88 -2.83 7.31
C ALA A 149 -19.41 -2.86 7.35
N SER A 150 -20.02 -3.66 6.49
CA SER A 150 -21.46 -3.73 6.32
C SER A 150 -22.15 -4.60 7.35
N SER A 151 -23.45 -4.46 7.48
CA SER A 151 -24.30 -5.42 8.16
C SER A 151 -25.44 -5.83 7.26
N GLN A 152 -25.81 -7.11 7.30
CA GLN A 152 -26.91 -7.63 6.49
C GLN A 152 -28.27 -7.14 6.99
N PHE A 153 -28.49 -7.16 8.30
CA PHE A 153 -29.78 -6.79 8.93
C PHE A 153 -29.64 -5.66 9.95
N GLY A 154 -28.43 -5.34 10.41
CA GLY A 154 -28.14 -4.27 11.35
C GLY A 154 -27.64 -3.00 10.66
N LEU A 155 -27.04 -2.11 11.44
CA LEU A 155 -26.40 -0.90 10.94
C LEU A 155 -24.99 -1.21 10.43
N SER A 156 -24.62 -0.67 9.29
CA SER A 156 -23.23 -0.71 8.84
C SER A 156 -22.31 0.03 9.82
N GLY A 157 -21.09 -0.43 9.90
CA GLY A 157 -20.02 0.22 10.63
C GLY A 157 -19.40 1.37 9.83
N THR A 158 -18.22 1.78 10.23
CA THR A 158 -17.51 2.90 9.61
C THR A 158 -16.19 2.46 8.98
N VAL A 159 -15.81 3.12 7.88
CA VAL A 159 -14.50 2.97 7.27
C VAL A 159 -13.86 4.35 7.20
N ALA A 160 -12.77 4.55 7.94
CA ALA A 160 -12.00 5.76 7.96
C ALA A 160 -10.59 5.48 7.41
N ILE A 161 -10.22 6.17 6.33
CA ILE A 161 -8.90 6.09 5.73
C ILE A 161 -8.25 7.45 5.89
N THR A 162 -7.16 7.48 6.65
CA THR A 162 -6.40 8.69 6.93
C THR A 162 -5.05 8.61 6.23
N ASN A 163 -4.80 9.59 5.38
CA ASN A 163 -3.45 9.82 4.88
C ASN A 163 -2.77 10.79 5.86
N PRO A 164 -1.68 10.42 6.55
CA PRO A 164 -0.92 11.39 7.32
C PRO A 164 -0.49 12.49 6.35
N GLU A 165 -0.98 13.69 6.58
CA GLU A 165 -0.70 14.85 5.73
C GLU A 165 0.81 15.00 5.54
N VAL A 166 1.27 14.72 4.34
CA VAL A 166 2.47 15.36 3.85
C VAL A 166 2.06 16.81 3.68
N ASP A 167 2.51 17.69 4.57
CA ASP A 167 2.32 19.13 4.39
C ASP A 167 3.00 19.54 3.09
N THR A 168 2.24 19.43 2.00
CA THR A 168 2.71 19.81 0.67
C THR A 168 2.99 21.31 0.57
N ARG A 169 2.55 22.10 1.56
CA ARG A 169 2.85 23.53 1.65
C ARG A 169 4.29 23.78 2.09
N SER A 170 4.88 22.88 2.87
CA SER A 170 6.28 23.01 3.31
C SER A 170 7.29 22.77 2.21
N PHE A 171 6.88 22.20 1.06
CA PHE A 171 7.72 22.00 -0.14
C PHE A 171 7.45 23.01 -1.26
N LEU A 172 6.44 23.86 -1.10
CA LEU A 172 6.24 24.98 -2.00
C LEU A 172 7.26 26.07 -1.60
N VAL A 173 8.43 26.03 -2.21
CA VAL A 173 9.30 27.21 -2.26
C VAL A 173 8.48 28.29 -2.98
N GLU A 174 8.16 29.37 -2.27
CA GLU A 174 7.58 30.54 -2.93
C GLU A 174 8.50 30.90 -4.12
N LEU A 175 7.99 30.76 -5.31
CA LEU A 175 8.69 31.32 -6.47
C LEU A 175 8.89 32.82 -6.21
N PRO A 176 10.10 33.34 -6.39
CA PRO A 176 10.34 34.76 -6.27
C PRO A 176 9.31 35.52 -7.09
N GLN A 177 8.53 36.39 -6.45
CA GLN A 177 7.52 37.22 -7.15
C GLN A 177 8.13 38.18 -8.15
N ASN A 178 9.43 38.37 -8.08
CA ASN A 178 10.18 39.10 -9.10
C ASN A 178 10.74 38.12 -10.13
N LEU A 179 10.01 37.94 -11.19
CA LEU A 179 10.58 37.39 -12.44
C LEU A 179 11.73 38.35 -12.84
N VAL A 180 12.95 37.89 -12.62
CA VAL A 180 14.11 38.60 -13.18
C VAL A 180 13.94 38.54 -14.70
N ASP A 181 13.72 39.69 -15.32
CA ASP A 181 13.57 39.79 -16.76
C ASP A 181 14.86 39.28 -17.41
N PRO A 182 14.83 38.17 -18.15
CA PRO A 182 16.03 37.60 -18.75
C PRO A 182 16.67 38.54 -19.74
N SER A 183 16.00 39.57 -20.25
CA SER A 183 16.54 40.57 -21.12
C SER A 183 17.55 41.49 -20.41
N GLN A 184 17.51 41.57 -19.09
CA GLN A 184 18.49 42.33 -18.29
C GLN A 184 19.74 41.51 -17.91
N GLN A 185 19.73 40.21 -18.15
CA GLN A 185 20.89 39.33 -17.94
C GLN A 185 21.76 39.17 -19.20
N ILE A 186 21.28 39.64 -20.32
CA ILE A 186 22.05 39.66 -21.57
C ILE A 186 22.65 41.05 -21.69
N SER A 187 23.94 41.20 -21.41
CA SER A 187 24.64 42.43 -21.72
C SER A 187 24.65 42.61 -23.24
N SER A 188 23.85 43.55 -23.73
CA SER A 188 23.86 43.96 -25.13
C SER A 188 25.12 44.81 -25.40
N GLY A 189 26.18 44.14 -25.84
CA GLY A 189 27.41 44.80 -26.23
C GLY A 189 28.62 44.03 -25.75
N CYS A 190 29.62 43.96 -26.61
CA CYS A 190 30.96 43.50 -26.25
C CYS A 190 31.62 44.56 -25.34
N ASP A 191 31.22 44.60 -24.07
CA ASP A 191 31.97 45.33 -23.07
C ASP A 191 33.00 44.36 -22.50
N PRO A 192 34.32 44.60 -22.65
CA PRO A 192 35.32 43.72 -22.10
C PRO A 192 35.26 43.86 -20.59
N SER A 193 34.46 43.00 -19.94
CA SER A 193 34.49 42.85 -18.50
C SER A 193 35.91 42.48 -18.10
N GLN A 194 36.60 43.40 -17.45
CA GLN A 194 37.95 43.20 -16.97
C GLN A 194 38.01 41.94 -16.10
N GLY A 195 38.67 40.92 -16.61
CA GLY A 195 38.94 39.69 -15.88
C GLY A 195 38.51 38.39 -16.57
N ASN A 196 37.76 38.42 -17.65
CA ASN A 196 37.43 37.24 -18.41
C ASN A 196 38.40 37.01 -19.55
N THR A 197 39.35 36.09 -19.39
CA THR A 197 40.22 35.64 -20.47
C THR A 197 39.65 34.34 -21.04
N PHE A 198 39.36 34.36 -22.35
CA PHE A 198 39.05 33.15 -23.08
C PHE A 198 40.37 32.48 -23.46
N THR A 199 40.70 31.39 -22.75
CA THR A 199 41.91 30.62 -23.07
C THR A 199 41.50 29.45 -23.97
N VAL A 200 41.94 29.48 -25.23
CA VAL A 200 41.83 28.33 -26.13
C VAL A 200 42.93 27.32 -25.74
N ALA A 201 42.60 26.36 -24.88
CA ALA A 201 43.50 25.28 -24.52
C ALA A 201 43.10 24.02 -25.29
N GLY A 202 43.77 23.74 -26.38
CA GLY A 202 43.60 22.46 -27.09
C GLY A 202 43.80 22.60 -28.60
N ARG A 203 44.28 21.54 -29.24
CA ARG A 203 44.45 21.38 -30.67
C ARG A 203 43.15 21.06 -31.42
N GLY A 204 42.01 21.41 -30.88
CA GLY A 204 40.70 21.15 -31.48
C GLY A 204 40.16 22.44 -32.10
N GLY A 205 40.00 22.52 -33.41
CA GLY A 205 39.16 23.50 -34.04
C GLY A 205 37.72 23.40 -33.57
N LEU A 206 36.91 24.41 -33.86
CA LEU A 206 35.48 24.37 -33.68
C LEU A 206 34.92 23.05 -34.24
N PRO A 207 33.99 22.39 -33.53
CA PRO A 207 33.31 21.23 -34.09
C PRO A 207 32.73 21.61 -35.45
N GLU A 208 32.85 20.72 -36.42
CA GLU A 208 32.28 20.91 -37.74
C GLU A 208 30.79 21.22 -37.63
N ASN A 209 30.32 22.18 -38.40
CA ASN A 209 28.94 22.58 -38.46
C ASN A 209 28.06 21.32 -38.69
N PRO A 210 27.08 21.03 -37.82
CA PRO A 210 26.22 19.83 -37.97
C PRO A 210 25.51 19.75 -39.33
N SER A 211 25.34 20.89 -40.01
CA SER A 211 24.75 20.94 -41.36
C SER A 211 25.71 20.48 -42.47
N SER A 212 27.03 20.44 -42.22
CA SER A 212 28.03 19.94 -43.17
C SER A 212 28.42 18.47 -42.89
N ALA A 213 27.98 17.89 -41.79
CA ALA A 213 28.29 16.51 -41.42
C ALA A 213 27.43 15.47 -42.16
N LEU A 214 26.49 15.88 -43.02
CA LEU A 214 25.62 14.95 -43.77
C LEU A 214 26.22 14.48 -45.11
N LEU A 215 27.47 14.81 -45.42
CA LEU A 215 28.17 14.21 -46.56
C LEU A 215 28.98 13.01 -46.08
N GLY A 216 28.32 11.87 -46.09
CA GLY A 216 28.81 10.52 -46.15
C GLY A 216 30.28 10.25 -45.83
N ARG A 217 30.59 10.01 -44.58
CA ARG A 217 31.61 9.03 -44.26
C ARG A 217 30.93 7.80 -43.70
N ALA A 218 30.66 6.92 -44.64
CA ALA A 218 30.40 5.53 -44.31
C ALA A 218 31.52 5.01 -43.43
N VAL A 219 31.09 4.06 -42.64
CA VAL A 219 31.71 2.76 -42.57
C VAL A 219 32.16 2.43 -41.18
N TRP A 220 31.27 1.79 -40.55
CA TRP A 220 31.63 0.76 -39.64
C TRP A 220 32.14 -0.44 -40.46
N TRP A 221 33.41 -0.76 -40.39
CA TRP A 221 33.95 -2.04 -40.81
C TRP A 221 33.80 -3.01 -39.65
N ASP A 222 32.99 -4.01 -39.86
CA ASP A 222 32.90 -5.16 -38.95
C ASP A 222 34.11 -6.09 -39.25
N ASN A 223 35.10 -6.06 -38.38
CA ASN A 223 36.29 -6.90 -38.48
C ASN A 223 36.09 -8.28 -37.86
N ARG A 224 34.88 -8.77 -37.78
CA ARG A 224 34.63 -10.16 -37.33
C ARG A 224 34.83 -11.07 -38.54
N ASP A 225 35.88 -11.88 -38.45
CA ASP A 225 36.14 -12.98 -39.38
C ASP A 225 35.04 -14.05 -39.21
N LEU A 226 34.24 -14.27 -40.24
CA LEU A 226 33.15 -15.27 -40.28
C LEU A 226 33.60 -16.58 -40.90
N SER A 227 34.87 -16.92 -40.84
CA SER A 227 35.39 -18.21 -41.25
C SER A 227 35.55 -19.14 -40.05
N GLY A 228 34.53 -20.03 -39.85
CA GLY A 228 34.51 -21.09 -38.89
C GLY A 228 33.22 -21.89 -38.97
#